data_3aab384d230be06917fee15e0d0423ce
#
_entry.id   3aab384d230be06917fee15e0d0423ce
#
_cell.length_a   1.000
_cell.length_b   1.000
_cell.length_c   1.000
_cell.angle_alpha   90.00
_cell.angle_beta   90.00
_cell.angle_gamma   90.00
#
_symmetry.space_group_name_H-M   'P 1'
#
loop_
_entity.id
_entity.type
_entity.pdbx_description
1 polymer ?
#
loop_
_entity_poly.entity_id
_entity_poly.type
_entity_poly.pdbx_seq_one_letter_code
_entity_poly.pdbx_strand_id
1 'polypeptide(L)'
;MQTFNRKKLLLAVDIIILALVYLIGVLLIEVASDLERSFTQYLACLIIFGAAMFASRAVFRVYANVWRYANSAVYMRTIIADAVGGLVAIIVMHLPLVNTVSLGFWKGVAFVAVYDIATLFSRFIYKIIYERSHHVSVEKERRIPVAIAGAGQVGTLLAQELLYNGSSRFYPVCFIDKDQNKVGSKILGLEVYPEDDAIECLKDLAVKEVIFAITSMPTDEMRQLTMKYAGAGYGVKVYDAPLESQGSEKHVIREIKIEDLLFRQSIQVFDENTRAYYSGKRVLVTGGGGSIGSELCRQIASCNPERLVIFDIYENNAYDIQQELIRKYGDSLNLIVEIGSVRDRARLDAVFAEHRPEIVIHAAAHKHVPLMERSNAEAIKNNTFGTYNTADMAEKYGTKKFILISTDKAVNPTNVMGASKRLCEMVVQCRRDSATDFCAVRFGNVLGSNGSVIPLFKRQIEQGGPITLTDKRIIRYFMTIPEASGLVMTAGAMASRGELFVLDMGKPVRIVDLAENLIRLSGYEPYKEIDIIEIGLRPGEKLYEELLIDKDSMQKTENNLIFIEHDTPLTRADVEAKLELLRSVIADTEHSAHAPSVTEAIKSVVPTFHDPAKVNATATASDEMKMAAK
;
A
#
# COMPACT_ATOMS: atom_id res chain seq x y z
N MET A 1 35.12 -21.32 2.25
CA MET A 1 36.59 -21.14 2.24
C MET A 1 37.05 -19.73 2.65
N GLN A 2 36.34 -18.67 2.32
CA GLN A 2 36.71 -17.28 2.69
C GLN A 2 36.64 -16.93 4.18
N THR A 3 35.76 -17.53 4.96
CA THR A 3 35.59 -17.25 6.39
C THR A 3 36.72 -17.76 7.28
N PHE A 4 37.37 -18.83 6.90
CA PHE A 4 38.46 -19.43 7.68
C PHE A 4 39.75 -18.57 7.59
N ASN A 5 40.04 -17.99 6.44
CA ASN A 5 41.20 -17.10 6.25
C ASN A 5 41.09 -15.80 7.05
N ARG A 6 39.88 -15.28 7.23
CA ARG A 6 39.63 -14.00 7.89
C ARG A 6 39.88 -14.03 9.41
N LYS A 7 39.42 -15.08 10.11
CA LYS A 7 39.69 -15.25 11.54
C LYS A 7 41.20 -15.35 11.81
N LYS A 8 41.94 -16.09 10.96
CA LYS A 8 43.39 -16.21 11.06
C LYS A 8 44.11 -14.86 10.83
N LEU A 9 43.65 -14.04 9.88
CA LEU A 9 44.21 -12.72 9.63
C LEU A 9 44.01 -11.79 10.82
N LEU A 10 42.81 -11.76 11.42
CA LEU A 10 42.51 -10.96 12.61
C LEU A 10 43.38 -11.37 13.80
N LEU A 11 43.54 -12.68 13.99
CA LEU A 11 44.40 -13.20 15.06
C LEU A 11 45.87 -12.83 14.83
N ALA A 12 46.37 -12.93 13.58
CA ALA A 12 47.73 -12.54 13.26
C ALA A 12 48.00 -11.06 13.53
N VAL A 13 47.07 -10.17 13.15
CA VAL A 13 47.17 -8.73 13.44
C VAL A 13 47.20 -8.48 14.96
N ASP A 14 46.39 -9.17 15.75
CA ASP A 14 46.36 -9.00 17.20
C ASP A 14 47.67 -9.52 17.86
N ILE A 15 48.25 -10.61 17.34
CA ILE A 15 49.56 -11.10 17.80
C ILE A 15 50.66 -10.05 17.48
N ILE A 16 50.63 -9.46 16.29
CA ILE A 16 51.62 -8.43 15.92
C ILE A 16 51.47 -7.19 16.82
N ILE A 17 50.25 -6.74 17.07
CA ILE A 17 49.97 -5.61 17.96
C ILE A 17 50.45 -5.91 19.39
N LEU A 18 50.17 -7.14 19.91
CA LEU A 18 50.64 -7.56 21.21
C LEU A 18 52.14 -7.50 21.30
N ALA A 19 52.87 -8.09 20.33
CA ALA A 19 54.32 -8.09 20.27
C ALA A 19 54.92 -6.67 20.20
N LEU A 20 54.34 -5.80 19.38
CA LEU A 20 54.79 -4.41 19.26
C LEU A 20 54.58 -3.58 20.55
N VAL A 21 53.39 -3.68 21.15
CA VAL A 21 53.06 -2.97 22.38
C VAL A 21 53.94 -3.51 23.54
N TYR A 22 54.20 -4.83 23.56
CA TYR A 22 55.08 -5.41 24.53
C TYR A 22 56.52 -4.96 24.37
N LEU A 23 57.08 -4.97 23.15
CA LEU A 23 58.44 -4.54 22.87
C LEU A 23 58.68 -3.06 23.27
N ILE A 24 57.73 -2.18 22.89
CA ILE A 24 57.77 -0.76 23.27
C ILE A 24 57.71 -0.60 24.79
N GLY A 25 56.80 -1.37 25.46
CA GLY A 25 56.69 -1.39 26.91
C GLY A 25 57.93 -1.81 27.61
N VAL A 26 58.64 -2.86 27.13
CA VAL A 26 59.92 -3.32 27.65
C VAL A 26 60.98 -2.26 27.51
N LEU A 27 61.14 -1.69 26.31
CA LEU A 27 62.12 -0.64 26.05
C LEU A 27 61.93 0.58 26.95
N LEU A 28 60.69 1.01 27.18
CA LEU A 28 60.35 2.12 28.09
C LEU A 28 60.62 1.81 29.54
N ILE A 29 60.46 0.52 29.96
CA ILE A 29 60.72 0.08 31.33
C ILE A 29 62.19 -0.04 31.56
N GLU A 30 62.99 -0.57 30.63
CA GLU A 30 64.44 -0.68 30.76
C GLU A 30 65.11 0.70 30.86
N VAL A 31 64.65 1.67 30.06
CA VAL A 31 65.15 3.05 30.13
C VAL A 31 64.79 3.75 31.43
N ALA A 32 63.66 3.41 32.06
CA ALA A 32 63.13 4.04 33.25
C ALA A 32 63.51 3.34 34.58
N SER A 33 64.10 2.17 34.56
CA SER A 33 64.42 1.38 35.75
C SER A 33 65.72 0.62 35.58
N ASP A 34 66.67 0.76 36.54
CA ASP A 34 67.97 0.05 36.61
C ASP A 34 67.83 -1.48 36.85
N LEU A 35 66.72 -2.10 36.46
CA LEU A 35 66.42 -3.51 36.68
C LEU A 35 66.76 -4.32 35.40
N GLU A 36 67.93 -4.93 35.36
CA GLU A 36 68.31 -5.91 34.32
C GLU A 36 67.51 -7.22 34.54
N ARG A 37 66.47 -7.40 33.68
CA ARG A 37 65.77 -8.68 33.60
C ARG A 37 66.36 -9.56 32.48
N SER A 38 66.34 -10.90 32.70
CA SER A 38 66.80 -11.80 31.62
C SER A 38 65.76 -11.87 30.46
N PHE A 39 66.23 -12.13 29.26
CA PHE A 39 65.39 -12.31 28.08
C PHE A 39 64.30 -13.35 28.30
N THR A 40 64.60 -14.43 29.07
CA THR A 40 63.65 -15.50 29.40
C THR A 40 62.47 -15.00 30.26
N GLN A 41 62.71 -14.05 31.15
CA GLN A 41 61.64 -13.43 31.98
C GLN A 41 60.70 -12.56 31.15
N TYR A 42 61.25 -11.76 30.20
CA TYR A 42 60.41 -10.98 29.29
C TYR A 42 59.58 -11.87 28.39
N LEU A 43 60.15 -12.96 27.85
CA LEU A 43 59.44 -13.90 27.02
C LEU A 43 58.30 -14.61 27.78
N ALA A 44 58.57 -15.03 29.05
CA ALA A 44 57.55 -15.63 29.89
C ALA A 44 56.39 -14.69 30.15
N CYS A 45 56.64 -13.39 30.46
CA CYS A 45 55.60 -12.37 30.60
C CYS A 45 54.74 -12.24 29.34
N LEU A 46 55.36 -12.14 28.18
CA LEU A 46 54.67 -12.05 26.89
C LEU A 46 53.76 -13.24 26.65
N ILE A 47 54.23 -14.47 26.96
CA ILE A 47 53.46 -15.69 26.77
C ILE A 47 52.27 -15.73 27.74
N ILE A 48 52.44 -15.36 29.00
CA ILE A 48 51.35 -15.33 30.00
C ILE A 48 50.28 -14.32 29.60
N PHE A 49 50.68 -13.08 29.26
CA PHE A 49 49.73 -12.06 28.78
C PHE A 49 49.03 -12.51 27.50
N GLY A 50 49.77 -13.00 26.53
CA GLY A 50 49.20 -13.50 25.27
C GLY A 50 48.19 -14.61 25.47
N ALA A 51 48.57 -15.63 26.27
CA ALA A 51 47.67 -16.76 26.53
C ALA A 51 46.37 -16.31 27.23
N ALA A 52 46.45 -15.46 28.26
CA ALA A 52 45.30 -14.98 29.00
C ALA A 52 44.38 -14.09 28.13
N MET A 53 44.97 -13.17 27.37
CA MET A 53 44.22 -12.25 26.48
C MET A 53 43.51 -13.00 25.35
N PHE A 54 44.22 -13.91 24.67
CA PHE A 54 43.59 -14.67 23.58
C PHE A 54 42.58 -15.70 24.07
N ALA A 55 42.78 -16.33 25.26
CA ALA A 55 41.81 -17.20 25.88
C ALA A 55 40.52 -16.42 26.21
N SER A 56 40.65 -15.26 26.86
CA SER A 56 39.51 -14.37 27.15
C SER A 56 38.75 -13.96 25.89
N ARG A 57 39.46 -13.48 24.85
CA ARG A 57 38.83 -13.11 23.56
C ARG A 57 38.12 -14.29 22.89
N ALA A 58 38.63 -15.52 23.06
CA ALA A 58 37.96 -16.72 22.57
C ALA A 58 36.65 -17.02 23.32
N VAL A 59 36.66 -16.94 24.66
CA VAL A 59 35.48 -17.10 25.52
C VAL A 59 34.39 -16.10 25.17
N PHE A 60 34.78 -14.83 25.04
CA PHE A 60 33.86 -13.73 24.65
C PHE A 60 33.51 -13.73 23.16
N ARG A 61 33.99 -14.69 22.38
CA ARG A 61 33.74 -14.85 20.94
C ARG A 61 34.07 -13.58 20.12
N VAL A 62 35.08 -12.83 20.48
CA VAL A 62 35.47 -11.58 19.81
C VAL A 62 35.79 -11.81 18.32
N TYR A 63 36.41 -12.92 17.96
CA TYR A 63 36.77 -13.29 16.58
C TYR A 63 35.59 -13.80 15.74
N ALA A 64 34.40 -13.99 16.34
CA ALA A 64 33.20 -14.34 15.60
C ALA A 64 32.52 -13.13 14.94
N ASN A 65 32.87 -11.92 15.38
CA ASN A 65 32.24 -10.70 14.90
C ASN A 65 32.76 -10.27 13.51
N VAL A 66 31.84 -9.64 12.75
CA VAL A 66 32.15 -9.05 11.44
C VAL A 66 32.42 -7.56 11.65
N TRP A 67 33.68 -7.17 11.79
CA TRP A 67 34.10 -5.82 12.21
C TRP A 67 33.62 -4.67 11.32
N ARG A 68 33.37 -4.94 10.01
CA ARG A 68 32.80 -3.94 9.11
C ARG A 68 31.37 -3.50 9.50
N TYR A 69 30.67 -4.34 10.28
CA TYR A 69 29.33 -4.06 10.79
C TYR A 69 29.29 -3.92 12.32
N ALA A 70 30.46 -3.73 12.93
CA ALA A 70 30.56 -3.64 14.37
C ALA A 70 29.82 -2.40 14.90
N ASN A 71 28.94 -2.62 15.86
CA ASN A 71 28.27 -1.59 16.64
C ASN A 71 28.97 -1.39 18.01
N SER A 72 28.50 -0.41 18.80
CA SER A 72 29.05 -0.10 20.12
C SER A 72 29.12 -1.31 21.05
N ALA A 73 28.16 -2.24 20.96
CA ALA A 73 28.13 -3.45 21.78
C ALA A 73 29.29 -4.42 21.48
N VAL A 74 29.73 -4.50 20.22
CA VAL A 74 30.89 -5.32 19.84
C VAL A 74 32.20 -4.72 20.37
N TYR A 75 32.36 -3.40 20.29
CA TYR A 75 33.50 -2.71 20.89
C TYR A 75 33.53 -2.90 22.41
N MET A 76 32.41 -2.68 23.10
CA MET A 76 32.31 -2.87 24.54
C MET A 76 32.62 -4.31 24.97
N ARG A 77 32.15 -5.31 24.21
CA ARG A 77 32.48 -6.74 24.47
C ARG A 77 33.97 -7.00 24.35
N THR A 78 34.68 -6.35 23.43
CA THR A 78 36.13 -6.49 23.29
C THR A 78 36.87 -5.88 24.47
N ILE A 79 36.47 -4.68 24.90
CA ILE A 79 37.01 -4.00 26.09
C ILE A 79 36.86 -4.89 27.33
N ILE A 80 35.66 -5.45 27.53
CA ILE A 80 35.41 -6.35 28.67
C ILE A 80 36.28 -7.62 28.58
N ALA A 81 36.39 -8.21 27.40
CA ALA A 81 37.23 -9.38 27.18
C ALA A 81 38.70 -9.10 27.53
N ASP A 82 39.21 -7.95 27.10
CA ASP A 82 40.60 -7.55 27.33
C ASP A 82 40.84 -7.20 28.81
N ALA A 83 39.89 -6.51 29.44
CA ALA A 83 39.96 -6.26 30.89
C ALA A 83 40.00 -7.56 31.72
N VAL A 84 39.16 -8.55 31.40
CA VAL A 84 39.14 -9.84 32.06
C VAL A 84 40.45 -10.62 31.80
N GLY A 85 40.88 -10.69 30.53
CA GLY A 85 42.12 -11.37 30.18
C GLY A 85 43.35 -10.74 30.85
N GLY A 86 43.39 -9.40 30.85
CA GLY A 86 44.45 -8.63 31.54
C GLY A 86 44.49 -8.85 33.03
N LEU A 87 43.32 -8.86 33.69
CA LEU A 87 43.22 -9.14 35.14
C LEU A 87 43.72 -10.54 35.47
N VAL A 88 43.33 -11.57 34.67
CA VAL A 88 43.81 -12.94 34.82
C VAL A 88 45.34 -13.02 34.67
N ALA A 89 45.87 -12.37 33.63
CA ALA A 89 47.31 -12.32 33.40
C ALA A 89 48.06 -11.71 34.60
N ILE A 90 47.58 -10.54 35.11
CA ILE A 90 48.17 -9.87 36.26
C ILE A 90 48.13 -10.77 37.52
N ILE A 91 46.98 -11.41 37.77
CA ILE A 91 46.83 -12.35 38.90
C ILE A 91 47.83 -13.50 38.79
N VAL A 92 47.91 -14.15 37.61
CA VAL A 92 48.82 -15.29 37.39
C VAL A 92 50.27 -14.89 37.64
N MET A 93 50.67 -13.67 37.20
CA MET A 93 52.01 -13.18 37.42
C MET A 93 52.37 -12.86 38.89
N HIS A 94 51.39 -12.68 39.75
CA HIS A 94 51.58 -12.43 41.18
C HIS A 94 51.51 -13.73 42.04
N LEU A 95 51.25 -14.88 41.41
CA LEU A 95 51.30 -16.16 42.12
C LEU A 95 52.73 -16.47 42.58
N PRO A 96 52.94 -17.13 43.73
CA PRO A 96 54.27 -17.42 44.29
C PRO A 96 55.20 -18.18 43.34
N LEU A 97 54.68 -19.04 42.50
CA LEU A 97 55.43 -19.80 41.50
C LEU A 97 55.96 -18.97 40.32
N VAL A 98 55.38 -17.79 40.06
CA VAL A 98 55.65 -16.97 38.88
C VAL A 98 56.09 -15.52 39.27
N ASN A 99 56.12 -15.20 40.56
CA ASN A 99 56.32 -13.86 41.06
C ASN A 99 57.67 -13.20 40.62
N THR A 100 58.67 -13.99 40.26
CA THR A 100 59.94 -13.50 39.68
C THR A 100 59.79 -12.86 38.31
N VAL A 101 58.61 -13.00 37.66
CA VAL A 101 58.30 -12.50 36.30
C VAL A 101 57.37 -11.28 36.36
N SER A 102 56.85 -10.89 37.56
CA SER A 102 55.83 -9.84 37.68
C SER A 102 56.32 -8.48 37.22
N LEU A 103 55.55 -7.81 36.35
CA LEU A 103 55.75 -6.43 35.87
C LEU A 103 55.28 -5.38 36.88
N GLY A 104 54.68 -5.75 37.98
CA GLY A 104 53.94 -4.90 38.88
C GLY A 104 52.54 -4.54 38.40
N PHE A 105 51.61 -4.38 39.31
CA PHE A 105 50.18 -4.22 39.03
C PHE A 105 49.88 -3.06 38.06
N TRP A 106 50.37 -1.89 38.34
CA TRP A 106 50.06 -0.68 37.54
C TRP A 106 50.67 -0.74 36.13
N LYS A 107 51.87 -1.31 35.99
CA LYS A 107 52.49 -1.48 34.69
C LYS A 107 51.71 -2.55 33.84
N GLY A 108 51.21 -3.61 34.49
CA GLY A 108 50.33 -4.56 33.83
C GLY A 108 48.99 -3.92 33.36
N VAL A 109 48.36 -3.12 34.19
CA VAL A 109 47.14 -2.37 33.79
C VAL A 109 47.41 -1.44 32.63
N ALA A 110 48.50 -0.67 32.68
CA ALA A 110 48.88 0.27 31.56
C ALA A 110 49.12 -0.52 30.27
N PHE A 111 49.77 -1.67 30.34
CA PHE A 111 50.02 -2.54 29.17
C PHE A 111 48.70 -3.04 28.54
N VAL A 112 47.75 -3.52 29.34
CA VAL A 112 46.43 -3.94 28.88
C VAL A 112 45.69 -2.78 28.22
N ALA A 113 45.67 -1.62 28.81
CA ALA A 113 45.00 -0.44 28.28
C ALA A 113 45.59 -0.01 26.93
N VAL A 114 46.92 0.02 26.79
CA VAL A 114 47.57 0.38 25.52
C VAL A 114 47.30 -0.65 24.45
N TYR A 115 47.31 -1.95 24.79
CA TYR A 115 47.01 -3.03 23.88
C TYR A 115 45.54 -2.95 23.40
N ASP A 116 44.59 -2.74 24.31
CA ASP A 116 43.17 -2.59 23.97
C ASP A 116 42.93 -1.39 23.03
N ILE A 117 43.51 -0.22 23.36
CA ILE A 117 43.43 0.98 22.51
C ILE A 117 43.98 0.69 21.13
N ALA A 118 45.18 0.06 21.03
CA ALA A 118 45.80 -0.24 19.73
C ALA A 118 44.97 -1.22 18.90
N THR A 119 44.41 -2.25 19.51
CA THR A 119 43.54 -3.22 18.81
C THR A 119 42.24 -2.60 18.38
N LEU A 120 41.55 -1.82 19.22
CA LEU A 120 40.32 -1.11 18.87
C LEU A 120 40.57 -0.10 17.73
N PHE A 121 41.67 0.63 17.79
CA PHE A 121 42.07 1.58 16.75
C PHE A 121 42.31 0.88 15.41
N SER A 122 43.00 -0.27 15.42
CA SER A 122 43.18 -1.07 14.20
C SER A 122 41.84 -1.52 13.57
N ARG A 123 40.87 -1.90 14.40
CA ARG A 123 39.52 -2.27 13.94
C ARG A 123 38.76 -1.09 13.40
N PHE A 124 38.86 0.07 14.05
CA PHE A 124 38.24 1.31 13.61
C PHE A 124 38.80 1.78 12.26
N ILE A 125 40.14 1.76 12.10
CA ILE A 125 40.79 2.07 10.82
C ILE A 125 40.32 1.09 9.73
N TYR A 126 40.28 -0.22 10.02
CA TYR A 126 39.78 -1.19 9.07
C TYR A 126 38.35 -0.89 8.62
N LYS A 127 37.48 -0.50 9.55
CA LYS A 127 36.10 -0.11 9.26
C LYS A 127 36.07 1.12 8.33
N ILE A 128 36.83 2.17 8.64
CA ILE A 128 36.91 3.39 7.81
C ILE A 128 37.43 3.09 6.40
N ILE A 129 38.50 2.33 6.28
CA ILE A 129 39.07 1.95 4.98
C ILE A 129 38.07 1.12 4.18
N TYR A 130 37.38 0.18 4.82
CA TYR A 130 36.38 -0.62 4.18
C TYR A 130 35.22 0.23 3.69
N GLU A 131 34.69 1.13 4.54
CA GLU A 131 33.63 2.08 4.17
C GLU A 131 34.08 2.97 3.00
N ARG A 132 35.30 3.53 3.02
CA ARG A 132 35.80 4.35 1.93
C ARG A 132 36.06 3.59 0.62
N SER A 133 36.55 2.35 0.70
CA SER A 133 36.85 1.54 -0.50
C SER A 133 35.61 0.92 -1.14
N HIS A 134 34.53 0.79 -0.38
CA HIS A 134 33.24 0.27 -0.84
C HIS A 134 32.17 1.37 -0.96
N HIS A 135 32.47 2.63 -0.68
CA HIS A 135 31.80 3.75 -1.29
C HIS A 135 32.11 3.67 -2.80
N VAL A 136 31.28 2.84 -3.47
CA VAL A 136 31.36 2.67 -4.92
C VAL A 136 31.23 4.08 -5.50
N SER A 137 32.29 4.55 -6.12
CA SER A 137 32.30 5.68 -7.02
C SER A 137 31.55 5.32 -8.30
N VAL A 138 30.31 4.81 -8.15
CA VAL A 138 29.37 4.77 -9.26
C VAL A 138 29.01 6.22 -9.51
N GLU A 139 29.37 6.70 -10.67
CA GLU A 139 29.13 8.01 -11.23
C GLU A 139 27.93 8.70 -10.57
N LYS A 140 28.20 9.61 -9.62
CA LYS A 140 27.17 10.46 -9.00
C LYS A 140 26.33 11.20 -10.04
N GLU A 141 26.92 11.43 -11.21
CA GLU A 141 26.31 12.13 -12.34
C GLU A 141 25.11 11.40 -12.96
N ARG A 142 24.96 10.09 -12.74
CA ARG A 142 23.80 9.31 -13.24
C ARG A 142 22.70 9.09 -12.25
N ARG A 143 22.88 9.46 -10.97
CA ARG A 143 21.87 9.28 -9.94
C ARG A 143 21.04 10.55 -9.73
N ILE A 144 19.76 10.38 -9.41
CA ILE A 144 18.85 11.47 -9.12
C ILE A 144 19.11 11.96 -7.68
N PRO A 145 19.53 13.23 -7.49
CA PRO A 145 19.69 13.81 -6.16
C PRO A 145 18.34 14.00 -5.50
N VAL A 146 18.19 13.47 -4.27
CA VAL A 146 16.94 13.50 -3.52
C VAL A 146 17.12 14.08 -2.12
N ALA A 147 16.10 14.77 -1.62
CA ALA A 147 15.94 15.11 -0.22
C ALA A 147 15.05 14.08 0.48
N ILE A 148 15.35 13.75 1.72
CA ILE A 148 14.53 12.84 2.53
C ILE A 148 13.76 13.66 3.55
N ALA A 149 12.44 13.72 3.40
CA ALA A 149 11.56 14.36 4.37
C ALA A 149 11.23 13.35 5.50
N GLY A 150 11.72 13.70 6.70
CA GLY A 150 11.70 12.88 7.90
C GLY A 150 13.11 12.38 8.27
N ALA A 151 13.73 13.02 9.27
CA ALA A 151 15.02 12.62 9.85
C ALA A 151 14.86 11.70 11.08
N GLY A 152 13.83 10.83 11.05
CA GLY A 152 13.57 9.79 12.05
C GLY A 152 14.26 8.47 11.71
N GLN A 153 13.86 7.40 12.40
CA GLN A 153 14.43 6.06 12.18
C GLN A 153 14.24 5.59 10.71
N VAL A 154 13.06 5.77 10.16
CA VAL A 154 12.74 5.34 8.78
C VAL A 154 13.54 6.12 7.74
N GLY A 155 13.63 7.45 7.89
CA GLY A 155 14.44 8.28 7.00
C GLY A 155 15.93 7.96 7.09
N THR A 156 16.45 7.70 8.29
CA THR A 156 17.84 7.29 8.50
C THR A 156 18.13 5.93 7.86
N LEU A 157 17.22 4.97 7.96
CA LEU A 157 17.32 3.66 7.28
C LEU A 157 17.32 3.83 5.77
N LEU A 158 16.40 4.62 5.22
CA LEU A 158 16.36 4.93 3.79
C LEU A 158 17.67 5.58 3.32
N ALA A 159 18.16 6.62 4.02
CA ALA A 159 19.40 7.27 3.69
C ALA A 159 20.59 6.29 3.68
N GLN A 160 20.65 5.43 4.68
CA GLN A 160 21.68 4.39 4.78
C GLN A 160 21.60 3.43 3.60
N GLU A 161 20.42 2.96 3.24
CA GLU A 161 20.20 2.09 2.08
C GLU A 161 20.65 2.78 0.78
N LEU A 162 20.24 4.02 0.54
CA LEU A 162 20.58 4.77 -0.66
C LEU A 162 22.08 5.10 -0.77
N LEU A 163 22.75 5.35 0.37
CA LEU A 163 24.20 5.62 0.41
C LEU A 163 25.03 4.36 0.14
N TYR A 164 24.60 3.21 0.69
CA TYR A 164 25.36 1.96 0.60
C TYR A 164 24.96 1.05 -0.59
N ASN A 165 23.77 1.27 -1.18
CA ASN A 165 23.33 0.51 -2.35
C ASN A 165 23.78 1.19 -3.65
N GLY A 166 24.89 0.70 -4.21
CA GLY A 166 25.47 1.23 -5.46
C GLY A 166 24.56 1.13 -6.69
N SER A 167 23.53 0.27 -6.66
CA SER A 167 22.57 0.10 -7.76
C SER A 167 21.33 0.98 -7.65
N SER A 168 21.19 1.78 -6.58
CA SER A 168 20.07 2.68 -6.43
C SER A 168 20.09 3.81 -7.46
N ARG A 169 18.94 4.11 -8.04
CA ARG A 169 18.71 5.24 -8.93
C ARG A 169 18.84 6.59 -8.20
N PHE A 170 18.63 6.62 -6.88
CA PHE A 170 18.58 7.82 -6.05
C PHE A 170 19.85 8.01 -5.23
N TYR A 171 20.18 9.27 -4.96
CA TYR A 171 21.30 9.67 -4.09
C TYR A 171 20.81 10.72 -3.08
N PRO A 172 20.87 10.45 -1.76
CA PRO A 172 20.40 11.41 -0.75
C PRO A 172 21.40 12.56 -0.59
N VAL A 173 20.89 13.79 -0.60
CA VAL A 173 21.68 15.00 -0.48
C VAL A 173 21.52 15.63 0.90
N CYS A 174 20.29 15.63 1.44
CA CYS A 174 19.95 16.22 2.73
C CYS A 174 18.71 15.56 3.33
N PHE A 175 18.48 15.88 4.61
CA PHE A 175 17.20 15.62 5.28
C PHE A 175 16.40 16.91 5.43
N ILE A 176 15.09 16.75 5.57
CA ILE A 176 14.15 17.80 5.96
C ILE A 176 13.37 17.27 7.16
N ASP A 177 13.30 18.06 8.27
CA ASP A 177 12.52 17.66 9.44
C ASP A 177 11.90 18.91 10.10
N LYS A 178 10.75 18.72 10.77
CA LYS A 178 10.08 19.78 11.55
C LYS A 178 10.61 19.90 12.97
N ASP A 179 11.34 18.89 13.47
CA ASP A 179 11.89 18.86 14.82
C ASP A 179 13.12 19.77 14.91
N GLN A 180 12.96 20.90 15.57
CA GLN A 180 14.00 21.90 15.77
C GLN A 180 15.25 21.35 16.48
N ASN A 181 15.14 20.25 17.25
CA ASN A 181 16.30 19.62 17.90
C ASN A 181 17.21 18.89 16.91
N LYS A 182 16.71 18.57 15.73
CA LYS A 182 17.46 17.89 14.66
C LYS A 182 17.96 18.86 13.61
N VAL A 183 17.26 19.97 13.40
CA VAL A 183 17.62 20.99 12.41
C VAL A 183 19.04 21.52 12.67
N GLY A 184 19.84 21.67 11.62
CA GLY A 184 21.25 22.08 11.69
C GLY A 184 22.22 20.97 12.11
N SER A 185 21.73 19.77 12.47
CA SER A 185 22.59 18.62 12.77
C SER A 185 22.93 17.82 11.48
N LYS A 186 23.88 16.88 11.60
CA LYS A 186 24.25 15.97 10.51
C LYS A 186 23.93 14.52 10.89
N ILE A 187 23.16 13.86 10.05
CA ILE A 187 22.84 12.43 10.16
C ILE A 187 23.48 11.70 8.96
N LEU A 188 24.31 10.71 9.20
CA LEU A 188 25.09 10.01 8.17
C LEU A 188 25.93 10.94 7.25
N GLY A 189 26.30 12.11 7.77
CA GLY A 189 27.04 13.13 7.01
C GLY A 189 26.16 14.06 6.17
N LEU A 190 24.83 13.84 6.13
CA LEU A 190 23.84 14.67 5.46
C LEU A 190 23.26 15.69 6.42
N GLU A 191 23.10 16.94 6.01
CA GLU A 191 22.57 18.03 6.80
C GLU A 191 21.05 17.96 6.92
N VAL A 192 20.49 18.36 8.08
CA VAL A 192 19.06 18.40 8.33
C VAL A 192 18.58 19.84 8.22
N TYR A 193 17.72 20.11 7.24
CA TYR A 193 17.12 21.43 7.01
C TYR A 193 15.73 21.56 7.63
N PRO A 194 15.30 22.77 8.02
CA PRO A 194 13.95 22.99 8.54
C PRO A 194 12.91 22.84 7.44
N GLU A 195 11.74 22.30 7.77
CA GLU A 195 10.65 22.10 6.82
C GLU A 195 10.10 23.41 6.26
N ASP A 196 10.10 24.50 7.07
CA ASP A 196 9.54 25.80 6.67
C ASP A 196 10.33 26.43 5.52
N ASP A 197 11.67 26.40 5.57
CA ASP A 197 12.58 27.02 4.62
C ASP A 197 13.10 26.00 3.57
N ALA A 198 12.57 24.77 3.57
CA ALA A 198 13.12 23.67 2.79
C ALA A 198 13.22 23.99 1.28
N ILE A 199 12.23 24.69 0.69
CA ILE A 199 12.22 25.00 -0.75
C ILE A 199 13.42 25.87 -1.15
N GLU A 200 13.81 26.85 -0.32
CA GLU A 200 14.96 27.70 -0.59
C GLU A 200 16.26 26.89 -0.49
N CYS A 201 16.41 26.09 0.55
CA CYS A 201 17.58 25.24 0.75
C CYS A 201 17.74 24.19 -0.38
N LEU A 202 16.64 23.61 -0.86
CA LEU A 202 16.68 22.59 -1.91
C LEU A 202 17.11 23.12 -3.28
N LYS A 203 16.86 24.40 -3.58
CA LYS A 203 17.27 25.03 -4.85
C LYS A 203 18.81 25.02 -5.00
N ASP A 204 19.52 25.35 -3.92
CA ASP A 204 20.99 25.43 -3.93
C ASP A 204 21.65 24.04 -3.99
N LEU A 205 20.93 22.99 -3.59
CA LEU A 205 21.43 21.63 -3.49
C LEU A 205 21.18 20.80 -4.77
N ALA A 206 20.64 21.39 -5.83
CA ALA A 206 20.27 20.72 -7.08
C ALA A 206 19.39 19.46 -6.89
N VAL A 207 18.58 19.43 -5.83
CA VAL A 207 17.63 18.34 -5.56
C VAL A 207 16.59 18.30 -6.66
N LYS A 208 16.22 17.10 -7.11
CA LYS A 208 15.16 16.89 -8.12
C LYS A 208 13.89 16.28 -7.53
N GLU A 209 14.03 15.44 -6.52
CA GLU A 209 12.90 14.74 -5.91
C GLU A 209 12.97 14.78 -4.39
N VAL A 210 11.82 14.78 -3.74
CA VAL A 210 11.65 14.67 -2.29
C VAL A 210 11.01 13.34 -1.96
N ILE A 211 11.61 12.56 -1.06
CA ILE A 211 11.10 11.26 -0.64
C ILE A 211 10.58 11.37 0.79
N PHE A 212 9.28 11.16 1.00
CA PHE A 212 8.70 11.11 2.34
C PHE A 212 9.02 9.77 3.00
N ALA A 213 9.70 9.82 4.14
CA ALA A 213 10.11 8.69 4.94
C ALA A 213 9.59 8.83 6.38
N ILE A 214 8.26 8.96 6.53
CA ILE A 214 7.57 9.18 7.79
C ILE A 214 6.53 8.07 7.98
N THR A 215 6.63 7.31 9.08
CA THR A 215 5.84 6.10 9.34
C THR A 215 4.35 6.37 9.58
N SER A 216 4.00 7.53 10.14
CA SER A 216 2.63 7.90 10.47
C SER A 216 2.41 9.39 10.24
N MET A 217 2.25 9.76 8.97
CA MET A 217 1.88 11.12 8.61
C MET A 217 0.36 11.20 8.46
N PRO A 218 -0.33 12.16 9.11
CA PRO A 218 -1.73 12.44 8.84
C PRO A 218 -1.94 12.77 7.36
N THR A 219 -3.02 12.29 6.77
CA THR A 219 -3.30 12.45 5.33
C THR A 219 -3.35 13.94 4.90
N ASP A 220 -3.88 14.81 5.77
CA ASP A 220 -3.92 16.26 5.50
C ASP A 220 -2.51 16.87 5.47
N GLU A 221 -1.60 16.43 6.35
CA GLU A 221 -0.21 16.86 6.38
C GLU A 221 0.54 16.35 5.14
N MET A 222 0.36 15.08 4.78
CA MET A 222 0.94 14.50 3.55
C MET A 222 0.51 15.28 2.31
N ARG A 223 -0.78 15.64 2.22
CA ARG A 223 -1.29 16.46 1.14
C ARG A 223 -0.65 17.84 1.09
N GLN A 224 -0.58 18.54 2.22
CA GLN A 224 0.02 19.88 2.28
C GLN A 224 1.49 19.86 1.85
N LEU A 225 2.28 18.91 2.36
CA LEU A 225 3.69 18.76 2.00
C LEU A 225 3.85 18.36 0.53
N THR A 226 3.02 17.43 0.04
CA THR A 226 3.03 17.05 -1.38
C THR A 226 2.77 18.24 -2.27
N MET A 227 1.74 19.04 -1.94
CA MET A 227 1.42 20.25 -2.68
C MET A 227 2.52 21.32 -2.59
N LYS A 228 3.14 21.49 -1.43
CA LYS A 228 4.25 22.40 -1.21
C LYS A 228 5.43 22.06 -2.13
N TYR A 229 5.88 20.81 -2.15
CA TYR A 229 7.04 20.41 -2.95
C TYR A 229 6.72 20.23 -4.44
N ALA A 230 5.60 19.63 -4.79
CA ALA A 230 5.18 19.49 -6.20
C ALA A 230 4.91 20.85 -6.83
N GLY A 231 4.26 21.78 -6.11
CA GLY A 231 4.05 23.17 -6.57
C GLY A 231 5.34 23.99 -6.75
N ALA A 232 6.43 23.56 -6.10
CA ALA A 232 7.78 24.12 -6.29
C ALA A 232 8.59 23.41 -7.40
N GLY A 233 7.99 22.44 -8.12
CA GLY A 233 8.60 21.74 -9.24
C GLY A 233 9.45 20.51 -8.86
N TYR A 234 9.37 20.02 -7.61
CA TYR A 234 10.04 18.80 -7.18
C TYR A 234 9.17 17.57 -7.41
N GLY A 235 9.76 16.48 -7.93
CA GLY A 235 9.12 15.17 -7.92
C GLY A 235 8.93 14.67 -6.48
N VAL A 236 7.75 14.15 -6.14
CA VAL A 236 7.46 13.68 -4.78
C VAL A 236 7.20 12.19 -4.76
N LYS A 237 7.88 11.48 -3.84
CA LYS A 237 7.78 10.02 -3.67
C LYS A 237 7.56 9.66 -2.20
N VAL A 238 7.07 8.46 -1.97
CA VAL A 238 6.91 7.89 -0.63
C VAL A 238 7.76 6.64 -0.48
N TYR A 239 8.37 6.48 0.66
CA TYR A 239 9.06 5.27 1.07
C TYR A 239 8.18 4.47 2.01
N ASP A 240 7.73 3.31 1.52
CA ASP A 240 6.98 2.35 2.33
C ASP A 240 7.96 1.45 3.07
N ALA A 241 8.12 1.68 4.37
CA ALA A 241 8.88 0.79 5.24
C ALA A 241 8.08 -0.51 5.45
N PRO A 242 8.69 -1.71 5.35
CA PRO A 242 7.97 -2.95 5.61
C PRO A 242 7.47 -2.97 7.06
N LEU A 243 6.18 -3.16 7.23
CA LEU A 243 5.61 -3.56 8.52
C LEU A 243 6.07 -5.01 8.78
N GLU A 244 6.60 -5.28 9.95
CA GLU A 244 7.17 -6.58 10.39
C GLU A 244 6.22 -7.80 10.25
N SER A 245 4.96 -7.59 9.86
CA SER A 245 3.91 -8.62 9.84
C SER A 245 3.61 -9.26 8.48
N GLN A 246 4.21 -8.79 7.37
CA GLN A 246 3.96 -9.38 6.05
C GLN A 246 5.31 -9.67 5.37
N GLY A 247 5.72 -10.94 5.35
CA GLY A 247 6.98 -11.48 4.84
C GLY A 247 7.40 -11.12 3.40
N SER A 248 7.32 -9.87 3.02
CA SER A 248 7.80 -9.29 1.77
C SER A 248 8.86 -8.23 2.09
N GLU A 249 10.11 -8.62 1.99
CA GLU A 249 11.32 -7.85 2.32
C GLU A 249 11.72 -6.81 1.27
N LYS A 250 10.83 -6.20 0.52
CA LYS A 250 11.24 -5.16 -0.42
C LYS A 250 10.79 -3.78 0.06
N HIS A 251 11.76 -3.02 0.55
CA HIS A 251 11.67 -1.58 0.68
C HIS A 251 11.41 -0.95 -0.69
N VAL A 252 10.29 -0.28 -0.87
CA VAL A 252 9.91 0.28 -2.18
C VAL A 252 9.75 1.78 -2.07
N ILE A 253 10.58 2.52 -2.82
CA ILE A 253 10.34 3.92 -3.12
C ILE A 253 9.34 3.95 -4.27
N ARG A 254 8.15 4.47 -4.03
CA ARG A 254 7.07 4.58 -5.03
C ARG A 254 6.62 6.01 -5.24
N GLU A 255 6.02 6.26 -6.38
CA GLU A 255 5.33 7.52 -6.63
C GLU A 255 4.12 7.68 -5.70
N ILE A 256 3.81 8.94 -5.36
CA ILE A 256 2.58 9.24 -4.63
C ILE A 256 1.40 8.86 -5.53
N LYS A 257 0.56 7.99 -5.02
CA LYS A 257 -0.70 7.66 -5.67
C LYS A 257 -1.75 8.71 -5.31
N ILE A 258 -2.73 8.87 -6.18
CA ILE A 258 -3.84 9.80 -5.91
C ILE A 258 -4.63 9.39 -4.65
N GLU A 259 -4.62 8.10 -4.33
CA GLU A 259 -5.24 7.54 -3.15
C GLU A 259 -4.60 8.07 -1.86
N ASP A 260 -3.28 8.32 -1.87
CA ASP A 260 -2.55 8.89 -0.73
C ASP A 260 -2.99 10.34 -0.41
N LEU A 261 -3.57 11.06 -1.39
CA LEU A 261 -4.05 12.43 -1.28
C LEU A 261 -5.54 12.55 -0.97
N LEU A 262 -6.30 11.50 -1.17
CA LEU A 262 -7.76 11.48 -1.05
C LEU A 262 -8.22 10.88 0.29
N PHE A 263 -7.82 11.51 1.41
CA PHE A 263 -8.51 11.47 2.71
C PHE A 263 -8.82 10.13 3.37
N ARG A 264 -8.30 8.99 2.91
CA ARG A 264 -8.60 7.72 3.56
C ARG A 264 -7.33 6.91 3.81
N GLN A 265 -7.02 6.71 5.09
CA GLN A 265 -6.08 5.65 5.48
C GLN A 265 -6.60 4.34 4.91
N SER A 266 -5.71 3.51 4.33
CA SER A 266 -6.10 2.16 3.94
C SER A 266 -6.51 1.41 5.21
N ILE A 267 -7.82 1.30 5.41
CA ILE A 267 -8.39 0.55 6.52
C ILE A 267 -8.09 -0.92 6.24
N GLN A 268 -7.65 -1.67 7.26
CA GLN A 268 -7.69 -3.13 7.19
C GLN A 268 -9.14 -3.53 7.00
N VAL A 269 -9.45 -4.00 5.81
CA VAL A 269 -10.79 -3.88 5.26
C VAL A 269 -11.73 -4.97 5.72
N PHE A 270 -11.23 -6.10 6.20
CA PHE A 270 -12.09 -7.13 6.79
C PHE A 270 -11.40 -7.83 7.97
N ASP A 271 -12.20 -8.17 8.95
CA ASP A 271 -11.81 -8.83 10.17
C ASP A 271 -11.62 -10.35 10.00
N GLU A 272 -11.18 -11.01 11.07
CA GLU A 272 -11.02 -12.46 11.07
C GLU A 272 -12.34 -13.21 10.88
N ASN A 273 -13.49 -12.65 11.30
CA ASN A 273 -14.81 -13.26 11.13
C ASN A 273 -15.18 -13.31 9.64
N THR A 274 -14.97 -12.20 8.93
CA THR A 274 -15.16 -12.15 7.47
C THR A 274 -14.22 -13.13 6.76
N ARG A 275 -12.95 -13.20 7.16
CA ARG A 275 -11.99 -14.16 6.61
C ARG A 275 -12.43 -15.61 6.82
N ALA A 276 -12.83 -15.95 8.04
CA ALA A 276 -13.32 -17.27 8.39
C ALA A 276 -14.59 -17.66 7.62
N TYR A 277 -15.48 -16.69 7.35
CA TYR A 277 -16.69 -16.94 6.57
C TYR A 277 -16.42 -17.45 5.16
N TYR A 278 -15.42 -16.88 4.46
CA TYR A 278 -15.07 -17.28 3.10
C TYR A 278 -14.10 -18.48 3.04
N SER A 279 -13.45 -18.82 4.15
CA SER A 279 -12.51 -19.94 4.20
C SER A 279 -13.21 -21.26 3.94
N GLY A 280 -12.60 -22.11 3.08
CA GLY A 280 -13.13 -23.42 2.72
C GLY A 280 -14.43 -23.38 1.91
N LYS A 281 -14.82 -22.23 1.33
CA LYS A 281 -16.05 -22.09 0.50
C LYS A 281 -15.73 -22.16 -0.99
N ARG A 282 -16.71 -22.62 -1.77
CA ARG A 282 -16.69 -22.48 -3.22
C ARG A 282 -17.33 -21.15 -3.60
N VAL A 283 -16.51 -20.24 -4.13
CA VAL A 283 -16.93 -18.87 -4.45
C VAL A 283 -16.89 -18.63 -5.95
N LEU A 284 -17.97 -18.09 -6.51
CA LEU A 284 -18.07 -17.64 -7.89
C LEU A 284 -18.11 -16.10 -7.92
N VAL A 285 -17.23 -15.47 -8.70
CA VAL A 285 -17.23 -14.03 -8.94
C VAL A 285 -17.54 -13.78 -10.42
N THR A 286 -18.70 -13.18 -10.71
CA THR A 286 -19.03 -12.76 -12.07
C THR A 286 -18.49 -11.37 -12.34
N GLY A 287 -17.99 -11.12 -13.54
CA GLY A 287 -17.24 -9.90 -13.85
C GLY A 287 -15.89 -9.86 -13.11
N GLY A 288 -15.29 -11.04 -12.87
CA GLY A 288 -14.09 -11.19 -12.05
C GLY A 288 -12.81 -10.62 -12.67
N GLY A 289 -12.80 -10.32 -13.99
CA GLY A 289 -11.73 -9.55 -14.65
C GLY A 289 -11.89 -8.03 -14.54
N GLY A 290 -13.04 -7.53 -14.07
CA GLY A 290 -13.28 -6.10 -13.87
C GLY A 290 -12.52 -5.54 -12.68
N SER A 291 -12.49 -4.19 -12.52
CA SER A 291 -11.73 -3.51 -11.46
C SER A 291 -12.15 -3.94 -10.04
N ILE A 292 -13.44 -4.07 -9.77
CA ILE A 292 -13.95 -4.55 -8.47
C ILE A 292 -13.84 -6.07 -8.39
N GLY A 293 -14.24 -6.79 -9.46
CA GLY A 293 -14.23 -8.24 -9.48
C GLY A 293 -12.84 -8.84 -9.28
N SER A 294 -11.81 -8.28 -9.91
CA SER A 294 -10.42 -8.75 -9.75
C SER A 294 -9.91 -8.55 -8.33
N GLU A 295 -10.26 -7.43 -7.68
CA GLU A 295 -9.89 -7.19 -6.29
C GLU A 295 -10.64 -8.12 -5.33
N LEU A 296 -11.92 -8.37 -5.57
CA LEU A 296 -12.67 -9.40 -4.83
C LEU A 296 -12.00 -10.78 -4.97
N CYS A 297 -11.56 -11.15 -6.18
CA CYS A 297 -10.83 -12.40 -6.39
C CYS A 297 -9.51 -12.44 -5.60
N ARG A 298 -8.74 -11.32 -5.53
CA ARG A 298 -7.52 -11.23 -4.72
C ARG A 298 -7.79 -11.42 -3.22
N GLN A 299 -8.81 -10.76 -2.72
CA GLN A 299 -9.16 -10.82 -1.30
C GLN A 299 -9.73 -12.19 -0.93
N ILE A 300 -10.61 -12.77 -1.74
CA ILE A 300 -11.14 -14.13 -1.53
C ILE A 300 -10.03 -15.16 -1.57
N ALA A 301 -9.09 -15.07 -2.52
CA ALA A 301 -7.94 -15.96 -2.59
C ALA A 301 -7.11 -15.92 -1.30
N SER A 302 -7.01 -14.77 -0.63
CA SER A 302 -6.32 -14.64 0.65
C SER A 302 -7.06 -15.30 1.83
N CYS A 303 -8.33 -15.63 1.67
CA CYS A 303 -9.16 -16.31 2.67
C CYS A 303 -9.09 -17.83 2.61
N ASN A 304 -8.27 -18.40 1.72
CA ASN A 304 -8.13 -19.85 1.52
C ASN A 304 -9.46 -20.55 1.19
N PRO A 305 -10.14 -20.19 0.07
CA PRO A 305 -11.37 -20.83 -0.37
C PRO A 305 -11.11 -22.29 -0.80
N GLU A 306 -12.15 -23.16 -0.74
CA GLU A 306 -12.09 -24.50 -1.34
C GLU A 306 -11.89 -24.39 -2.87
N ARG A 307 -12.59 -23.43 -3.50
CA ARG A 307 -12.50 -23.15 -4.93
C ARG A 307 -12.88 -21.71 -5.21
N LEU A 308 -12.13 -21.04 -6.07
CA LEU A 308 -12.45 -19.72 -6.62
C LEU A 308 -12.73 -19.85 -8.11
N VAL A 309 -13.94 -19.48 -8.54
CA VAL A 309 -14.34 -19.46 -9.95
C VAL A 309 -14.48 -18.02 -10.41
N ILE A 310 -13.72 -17.63 -11.42
CA ILE A 310 -13.81 -16.35 -12.11
C ILE A 310 -14.69 -16.56 -13.34
N PHE A 311 -15.81 -15.83 -13.43
CA PHE A 311 -16.68 -15.84 -14.61
C PHE A 311 -16.68 -14.46 -15.26
N ASP A 312 -16.20 -14.35 -16.49
CA ASP A 312 -16.13 -13.07 -17.21
C ASP A 312 -16.40 -13.27 -18.70
N ILE A 313 -16.91 -12.22 -19.36
CA ILE A 313 -17.09 -12.21 -20.80
C ILE A 313 -15.78 -11.83 -21.52
N TYR A 314 -14.89 -11.08 -20.86
CA TYR A 314 -13.66 -10.57 -21.46
C TYR A 314 -12.45 -11.40 -21.02
N GLU A 315 -11.97 -12.26 -21.93
CA GLU A 315 -10.91 -13.23 -21.65
C GLU A 315 -9.59 -12.61 -21.18
N ASN A 316 -9.17 -11.48 -21.77
CA ASN A 316 -7.86 -10.91 -21.43
C ASN A 316 -7.78 -10.48 -19.97
N ASN A 317 -8.79 -9.76 -19.47
CA ASN A 317 -8.79 -9.35 -18.07
C ASN A 317 -8.92 -10.55 -17.11
N ALA A 318 -9.68 -11.58 -17.51
CA ALA A 318 -9.81 -12.81 -16.75
C ALA A 318 -8.48 -13.58 -16.70
N TYR A 319 -7.75 -13.60 -17.82
CA TYR A 319 -6.41 -14.19 -17.91
C TYR A 319 -5.39 -13.43 -17.05
N ASP A 320 -5.39 -12.08 -17.08
CA ASP A 320 -4.47 -11.27 -16.28
C ASP A 320 -4.59 -11.57 -14.79
N ILE A 321 -5.81 -11.57 -14.23
CA ILE A 321 -6.03 -11.89 -12.82
C ILE A 321 -5.71 -13.35 -12.52
N GLN A 322 -5.97 -14.28 -13.44
CA GLN A 322 -5.57 -15.68 -13.29
C GLN A 322 -4.06 -15.82 -13.14
N GLN A 323 -3.27 -15.19 -14.03
CA GLN A 323 -1.81 -15.25 -13.98
C GLN A 323 -1.23 -14.61 -12.72
N GLU A 324 -1.84 -13.53 -12.25
CA GLU A 324 -1.46 -12.90 -10.99
C GLU A 324 -1.66 -13.84 -9.80
N LEU A 325 -2.85 -14.46 -9.70
CA LEU A 325 -3.19 -15.34 -8.59
C LEU A 325 -2.39 -16.66 -8.63
N ILE A 326 -2.17 -17.26 -9.79
CA ILE A 326 -1.33 -18.44 -9.95
C ILE A 326 0.11 -18.14 -9.52
N ARG A 327 0.67 -17.00 -9.91
CA ARG A 327 2.03 -16.60 -9.52
C ARG A 327 2.15 -16.44 -8.00
N LYS A 328 1.10 -15.96 -7.33
CA LYS A 328 1.13 -15.67 -5.89
C LYS A 328 0.86 -16.90 -5.04
N TYR A 329 -0.06 -17.76 -5.45
CA TYR A 329 -0.55 -18.87 -4.64
C TYR A 329 -0.16 -20.25 -5.17
N GLY A 330 0.22 -20.37 -6.46
CA GLY A 330 0.56 -21.65 -7.09
C GLY A 330 -0.57 -22.66 -6.96
N ASP A 331 -0.21 -23.89 -6.67
CA ASP A 331 -1.14 -25.04 -6.52
C ASP A 331 -1.96 -25.00 -5.22
N SER A 332 -1.68 -24.05 -4.30
CA SER A 332 -2.46 -23.93 -3.06
C SER A 332 -3.83 -23.32 -3.26
N LEU A 333 -4.10 -22.66 -4.40
CA LEU A 333 -5.39 -22.07 -4.75
C LEU A 333 -6.05 -22.86 -5.89
N ASN A 334 -7.18 -23.50 -5.61
CA ASN A 334 -8.02 -24.13 -6.63
C ASN A 334 -8.78 -23.03 -7.41
N LEU A 335 -8.12 -22.48 -8.44
CA LEU A 335 -8.60 -21.38 -9.27
C LEU A 335 -9.08 -21.90 -10.62
N ILE A 336 -10.30 -21.52 -11.00
CA ILE A 336 -10.91 -21.84 -12.29
C ILE A 336 -11.36 -20.53 -12.95
N VAL A 337 -11.15 -20.43 -14.26
CA VAL A 337 -11.65 -19.32 -15.08
C VAL A 337 -12.62 -19.86 -16.11
N GLU A 338 -13.83 -19.30 -16.12
CA GLU A 338 -14.92 -19.60 -17.02
C GLU A 338 -15.26 -18.38 -17.88
N ILE A 339 -15.14 -18.52 -19.18
CA ILE A 339 -15.50 -17.45 -20.11
C ILE A 339 -16.96 -17.59 -20.52
N GLY A 340 -17.71 -16.49 -20.34
CA GLY A 340 -19.13 -16.48 -20.69
C GLY A 340 -19.82 -15.18 -20.32
N SER A 341 -21.02 -14.98 -20.86
CA SER A 341 -21.87 -13.82 -20.58
C SER A 341 -22.95 -14.18 -19.54
N VAL A 342 -23.22 -13.29 -18.59
CA VAL A 342 -24.35 -13.41 -17.65
C VAL A 342 -25.70 -13.34 -18.36
N ARG A 343 -25.75 -12.93 -19.62
CA ARG A 343 -26.92 -12.95 -20.49
C ARG A 343 -27.24 -14.35 -20.98
N ASP A 344 -26.24 -15.22 -21.05
CA ASP A 344 -26.38 -16.63 -21.52
C ASP A 344 -26.78 -17.53 -20.36
N ARG A 345 -28.07 -17.78 -20.28
CA ARG A 345 -28.67 -18.62 -19.23
C ARG A 345 -28.17 -20.08 -19.31
N ALA A 346 -27.96 -20.63 -20.52
CA ALA A 346 -27.49 -22.01 -20.68
C ALA A 346 -26.04 -22.14 -20.19
N ARG A 347 -25.17 -21.15 -20.50
CA ARG A 347 -23.79 -21.12 -20.02
C ARG A 347 -23.72 -21.00 -18.49
N LEU A 348 -24.53 -20.10 -17.90
CA LEU A 348 -24.64 -19.99 -16.44
C LEU A 348 -25.11 -21.32 -15.82
N ASP A 349 -26.11 -21.95 -16.39
CA ASP A 349 -26.64 -23.26 -15.91
C ASP A 349 -25.53 -24.31 -15.86
N ALA A 350 -24.72 -24.43 -16.92
CA ALA A 350 -23.59 -25.36 -16.97
C ALA A 350 -22.53 -25.05 -15.90
N VAL A 351 -22.14 -23.76 -15.73
CA VAL A 351 -21.15 -23.33 -14.75
C VAL A 351 -21.62 -23.60 -13.31
N PHE A 352 -22.87 -23.28 -12.99
CA PHE A 352 -23.43 -23.56 -11.68
C PHE A 352 -23.61 -25.06 -11.42
N ALA A 353 -23.95 -25.84 -12.42
CA ALA A 353 -24.07 -27.30 -12.31
C ALA A 353 -22.71 -27.94 -11.95
N GLU A 354 -21.65 -27.52 -12.62
CA GLU A 354 -20.30 -28.03 -12.45
C GLU A 354 -19.66 -27.60 -11.13
N HIS A 355 -19.69 -26.31 -10.84
CA HIS A 355 -18.92 -25.75 -9.73
C HIS A 355 -19.68 -25.66 -8.40
N ARG A 356 -21.02 -25.70 -8.43
CA ARG A 356 -21.89 -25.64 -7.23
C ARG A 356 -21.43 -24.58 -6.23
N PRO A 357 -21.38 -23.29 -6.61
CA PRO A 357 -20.87 -22.25 -5.73
C PRO A 357 -21.76 -22.09 -4.50
N GLU A 358 -21.13 -22.02 -3.32
CA GLU A 358 -21.82 -21.70 -2.07
C GLU A 358 -22.02 -20.20 -1.91
N ILE A 359 -21.11 -19.40 -2.48
CA ILE A 359 -21.18 -17.94 -2.45
C ILE A 359 -21.03 -17.41 -3.87
N VAL A 360 -21.89 -16.50 -4.27
CA VAL A 360 -21.84 -15.79 -5.55
C VAL A 360 -21.70 -14.30 -5.30
N ILE A 361 -20.65 -13.68 -5.86
CA ILE A 361 -20.51 -12.23 -5.88
C ILE A 361 -20.72 -11.75 -7.32
N HIS A 362 -21.81 -11.03 -7.53
CA HIS A 362 -22.23 -10.59 -8.85
C HIS A 362 -21.77 -9.15 -9.13
N ALA A 363 -20.59 -9.03 -9.79
CA ALA A 363 -20.00 -7.75 -10.17
C ALA A 363 -20.05 -7.46 -11.69
N ALA A 364 -20.59 -8.37 -12.48
CA ALA A 364 -20.74 -8.19 -13.93
C ALA A 364 -21.82 -7.13 -14.24
N ALA A 365 -21.41 -5.99 -14.81
CA ALA A 365 -22.32 -4.92 -15.22
C ALA A 365 -21.70 -3.97 -16.24
N HIS A 366 -22.53 -3.37 -17.09
CA HIS A 366 -22.18 -2.17 -17.85
C HIS A 366 -22.36 -0.93 -16.96
N LYS A 367 -21.31 -0.11 -16.81
CA LYS A 367 -21.28 1.01 -15.83
C LYS A 367 -21.21 2.42 -16.43
N HIS A 368 -20.88 2.56 -17.72
CA HIS A 368 -20.68 3.84 -18.36
C HIS A 368 -22.00 4.52 -18.71
N VAL A 369 -22.39 5.54 -17.96
CA VAL A 369 -23.66 6.26 -18.13
C VAL A 369 -23.86 6.72 -19.57
N PRO A 370 -22.93 7.50 -20.22
CA PRO A 370 -23.19 8.00 -21.56
C PRO A 370 -23.35 6.91 -22.62
N LEU A 371 -22.68 5.77 -22.46
CA LEU A 371 -22.81 4.63 -23.38
C LEU A 371 -24.16 3.94 -23.21
N MET A 372 -24.63 3.82 -21.97
CA MET A 372 -25.90 3.16 -21.67
C MET A 372 -27.12 4.03 -22.02
N GLU A 373 -26.98 5.34 -21.98
CA GLU A 373 -28.00 6.24 -22.53
C GLU A 373 -28.22 6.01 -24.04
N ARG A 374 -27.15 5.74 -24.76
CA ARG A 374 -27.20 5.46 -26.20
C ARG A 374 -27.58 4.01 -26.49
N SER A 375 -27.27 3.07 -25.61
CA SER A 375 -27.49 1.62 -25.76
C SER A 375 -28.38 1.12 -24.63
N ASN A 376 -29.58 1.71 -24.49
CA ASN A 376 -30.47 1.51 -23.37
C ASN A 376 -30.96 0.05 -23.24
N ALA A 377 -31.26 -0.64 -24.33
CA ALA A 377 -31.62 -2.04 -24.35
C ALA A 377 -30.49 -2.95 -23.84
N GLU A 378 -29.22 -2.65 -24.20
CA GLU A 378 -28.07 -3.42 -23.75
C GLU A 378 -27.82 -3.28 -22.24
N ALA A 379 -28.11 -2.10 -21.67
CA ALA A 379 -28.05 -1.91 -20.20
C ALA A 379 -29.02 -2.86 -19.48
N ILE A 380 -30.25 -2.99 -19.96
CA ILE A 380 -31.26 -3.87 -19.38
C ILE A 380 -30.91 -5.35 -19.61
N LYS A 381 -30.54 -5.73 -20.85
CA LYS A 381 -30.15 -7.10 -21.17
C LYS A 381 -28.99 -7.58 -20.30
N ASN A 382 -27.97 -6.75 -20.14
CA ASN A 382 -26.77 -7.16 -19.40
C ASN A 382 -26.95 -7.02 -17.88
N ASN A 383 -27.36 -5.84 -17.41
CA ASN A 383 -27.40 -5.58 -15.97
C ASN A 383 -28.63 -6.28 -15.35
N THR A 384 -29.83 -5.96 -15.81
CA THR A 384 -31.06 -6.44 -15.19
C THR A 384 -31.30 -7.93 -15.46
N PHE A 385 -31.33 -8.34 -16.74
CA PHE A 385 -31.56 -9.76 -17.05
C PHE A 385 -30.36 -10.64 -16.72
N GLY A 386 -29.14 -10.11 -16.82
CA GLY A 386 -27.93 -10.82 -16.34
C GLY A 386 -27.98 -11.10 -14.84
N THR A 387 -28.39 -10.12 -14.02
CA THR A 387 -28.61 -10.32 -12.60
C THR A 387 -29.73 -11.32 -12.34
N TYR A 388 -30.84 -11.21 -13.05
CA TYR A 388 -31.97 -12.15 -12.93
C TYR A 388 -31.53 -13.58 -13.22
N ASN A 389 -30.85 -13.82 -14.35
CA ASN A 389 -30.38 -15.16 -14.72
C ASN A 389 -29.41 -15.73 -13.67
N THR A 390 -28.48 -14.91 -13.19
CA THR A 390 -27.48 -15.36 -12.21
C THR A 390 -28.13 -15.67 -10.86
N ALA A 391 -29.11 -14.86 -10.43
CA ALA A 391 -29.89 -15.07 -9.20
C ALA A 391 -30.74 -16.35 -9.28
N ASP A 392 -31.38 -16.61 -10.43
CA ASP A 392 -32.14 -17.85 -10.67
C ASP A 392 -31.26 -19.09 -10.60
N MET A 393 -30.04 -19.03 -11.16
CA MET A 393 -29.09 -20.14 -11.05
C MET A 393 -28.62 -20.33 -9.61
N ALA A 394 -28.41 -19.26 -8.87
CA ALA A 394 -28.08 -19.34 -7.45
C ALA A 394 -29.15 -20.08 -6.65
N GLU A 395 -30.43 -19.74 -6.84
CA GLU A 395 -31.55 -20.47 -6.23
C GLU A 395 -31.62 -21.93 -6.70
N LYS A 396 -31.58 -22.17 -8.01
CA LYS A 396 -31.67 -23.52 -8.60
C LYS A 396 -30.61 -24.47 -8.05
N TYR A 397 -29.40 -23.99 -7.83
CA TYR A 397 -28.27 -24.82 -7.42
C TYR A 397 -27.95 -24.75 -5.92
N GLY A 398 -28.79 -24.11 -5.13
CA GLY A 398 -28.70 -24.07 -3.66
C GLY A 398 -27.50 -23.27 -3.15
N THR A 399 -27.17 -22.20 -3.83
CA THR A 399 -26.19 -21.19 -3.34
C THR A 399 -26.63 -20.66 -2.00
N LYS A 400 -25.72 -20.57 -1.03
CA LYS A 400 -26.03 -20.08 0.31
C LYS A 400 -26.13 -18.54 0.36
N LYS A 401 -25.23 -17.86 -0.39
CA LYS A 401 -25.14 -16.41 -0.36
C LYS A 401 -24.99 -15.83 -1.77
N PHE A 402 -25.81 -14.83 -2.08
CA PHE A 402 -25.72 -14.05 -3.32
C PHE A 402 -25.56 -12.57 -3.01
N ILE A 403 -24.47 -11.98 -3.45
CA ILE A 403 -24.08 -10.59 -3.17
C ILE A 403 -24.06 -9.82 -4.48
N LEU A 404 -24.95 -8.85 -4.63
CA LEU A 404 -24.99 -7.95 -5.78
C LEU A 404 -24.14 -6.69 -5.52
N ILE A 405 -23.23 -6.39 -6.42
CA ILE A 405 -22.57 -5.07 -6.44
C ILE A 405 -23.52 -4.04 -7.02
N SER A 406 -23.89 -3.02 -6.25
CA SER A 406 -24.73 -1.90 -6.71
C SER A 406 -23.98 -0.57 -6.66
N THR A 407 -24.70 0.54 -6.83
CA THR A 407 -24.12 1.88 -6.98
C THR A 407 -25.04 2.96 -6.39
N ASP A 408 -24.45 4.10 -6.01
CA ASP A 408 -25.12 5.34 -5.65
C ASP A 408 -26.12 5.82 -6.72
N LYS A 409 -25.84 5.54 -7.98
CA LYS A 409 -26.66 5.93 -9.13
C LYS A 409 -27.98 5.17 -9.23
N ALA A 410 -28.17 4.11 -8.44
CA ALA A 410 -29.44 3.40 -8.30
C ALA A 410 -30.43 4.13 -7.36
N VAL A 411 -29.94 5.10 -6.58
CA VAL A 411 -30.78 5.97 -5.74
C VAL A 411 -31.38 7.07 -6.61
N ASN A 412 -32.70 7.15 -6.68
CA ASN A 412 -33.39 8.16 -7.52
C ASN A 412 -32.71 8.34 -8.89
N PRO A 413 -32.66 7.29 -9.73
CA PRO A 413 -31.85 7.28 -10.94
C PRO A 413 -32.31 8.37 -11.92
N THR A 414 -31.34 9.06 -12.55
CA THR A 414 -31.58 10.03 -13.63
C THR A 414 -31.09 9.53 -14.99
N ASN A 415 -30.66 8.28 -15.03
CA ASN A 415 -30.06 7.68 -16.22
C ASN A 415 -30.39 6.18 -16.28
N VAL A 416 -30.30 5.63 -17.50
CA VAL A 416 -30.60 4.23 -17.82
C VAL A 416 -29.72 3.25 -17.04
N MET A 417 -28.42 3.55 -16.90
CA MET A 417 -27.50 2.69 -16.15
C MET A 417 -27.92 2.59 -14.68
N GLY A 418 -28.19 3.73 -14.02
CA GLY A 418 -28.67 3.75 -12.64
C GLY A 418 -30.01 3.01 -12.48
N ALA A 419 -30.97 3.24 -13.40
CA ALA A 419 -32.25 2.56 -13.41
C ALA A 419 -32.10 1.05 -13.60
N SER A 420 -31.19 0.59 -14.48
CA SER A 420 -30.91 -0.83 -14.67
C SER A 420 -30.35 -1.47 -13.40
N LYS A 421 -29.52 -0.76 -12.63
CA LYS A 421 -29.00 -1.23 -11.34
C LYS A 421 -30.08 -1.23 -10.25
N ARG A 422 -30.99 -0.23 -10.24
CA ARG A 422 -32.15 -0.25 -9.35
C ARG A 422 -33.05 -1.48 -9.61
N LEU A 423 -33.26 -1.85 -10.86
CA LEU A 423 -33.96 -3.08 -11.21
C LEU A 423 -33.19 -4.34 -10.74
N CYS A 424 -31.87 -4.36 -10.77
CA CYS A 424 -31.08 -5.44 -10.19
C CYS A 424 -31.31 -5.56 -8.66
N GLU A 425 -31.37 -4.44 -7.96
CA GLU A 425 -31.71 -4.43 -6.52
C GLU A 425 -33.09 -4.99 -6.26
N MET A 426 -34.10 -4.59 -7.06
CA MET A 426 -35.45 -5.14 -6.97
C MET A 426 -35.47 -6.67 -7.18
N VAL A 427 -34.69 -7.18 -8.14
CA VAL A 427 -34.51 -8.63 -8.38
C VAL A 427 -33.97 -9.35 -7.15
N VAL A 428 -33.04 -8.74 -6.42
CA VAL A 428 -32.46 -9.28 -5.19
C VAL A 428 -33.46 -9.18 -4.03
N GLN A 429 -34.03 -8.00 -3.82
CA GLN A 429 -34.92 -7.71 -2.69
C GLN A 429 -36.22 -8.53 -2.71
N CYS A 430 -36.76 -8.87 -3.89
CA CYS A 430 -37.97 -9.68 -3.98
C CYS A 430 -37.76 -11.17 -3.62
N ARG A 431 -36.51 -11.60 -3.34
CA ARG A 431 -36.13 -12.98 -3.00
C ARG A 431 -35.90 -13.19 -1.51
N ARG A 432 -36.50 -12.39 -0.65
CA ARG A 432 -36.34 -12.46 0.82
C ARG A 432 -36.73 -13.80 1.43
N ASP A 433 -37.66 -14.52 0.80
CA ASP A 433 -38.16 -15.82 1.27
C ASP A 433 -37.38 -17.01 0.64
N SER A 434 -36.31 -16.73 -0.10
CA SER A 434 -35.44 -17.75 -0.69
C SER A 434 -34.60 -18.47 0.37
N ALA A 435 -34.25 -19.73 0.08
CA ALA A 435 -33.26 -20.46 0.85
C ALA A 435 -31.81 -19.91 0.63
N THR A 436 -31.61 -19.13 -0.41
CA THR A 436 -30.39 -18.36 -0.67
C THR A 436 -30.52 -17.00 0.00
N ASP A 437 -29.54 -16.63 0.81
CA ASP A 437 -29.46 -15.27 1.38
C ASP A 437 -29.00 -14.29 0.31
N PHE A 438 -29.93 -13.49 -0.18
CA PHE A 438 -29.63 -12.43 -1.15
C PHE A 438 -29.32 -11.12 -0.46
N CYS A 439 -28.36 -10.35 -0.97
CA CYS A 439 -28.15 -8.98 -0.59
C CYS A 439 -27.60 -8.12 -1.73
N ALA A 440 -27.74 -6.81 -1.62
CA ALA A 440 -27.11 -5.84 -2.51
C ALA A 440 -26.27 -4.87 -1.70
N VAL A 441 -25.15 -4.39 -2.27
CA VAL A 441 -24.25 -3.45 -1.63
C VAL A 441 -24.07 -2.22 -2.52
N ARG A 442 -24.55 -1.06 -2.05
CA ARG A 442 -24.40 0.24 -2.70
C ARG A 442 -23.14 0.95 -2.22
N PHE A 443 -22.39 1.51 -3.15
CA PHE A 443 -21.32 2.46 -2.90
C PHE A 443 -21.13 3.43 -4.06
N GLY A 444 -20.41 4.53 -3.84
CA GLY A 444 -20.16 5.56 -4.85
C GLY A 444 -19.02 5.21 -5.78
N ASN A 445 -18.23 6.23 -6.17
CA ASN A 445 -17.13 5.99 -7.09
C ASN A 445 -15.95 5.30 -6.40
N VAL A 446 -15.22 4.48 -7.15
CA VAL A 446 -13.96 3.88 -6.71
C VAL A 446 -12.80 4.45 -7.50
N LEU A 447 -11.68 4.71 -6.80
CA LEU A 447 -10.48 5.31 -7.36
C LEU A 447 -9.78 4.37 -8.32
N GLY A 448 -9.28 4.92 -9.44
CA GLY A 448 -8.44 4.17 -10.36
C GLY A 448 -9.14 3.08 -11.17
N SER A 449 -10.47 2.96 -11.10
CA SER A 449 -11.19 1.95 -11.90
C SER A 449 -11.12 2.24 -13.40
N ASN A 450 -11.08 1.19 -14.22
CA ASN A 450 -11.00 1.29 -15.68
C ASN A 450 -12.09 2.22 -16.25
N GLY A 451 -11.68 3.18 -17.09
CA GLY A 451 -12.57 4.15 -17.72
C GLY A 451 -13.13 5.23 -16.77
N SER A 452 -12.63 5.35 -15.53
CA SER A 452 -13.00 6.41 -14.60
C SER A 452 -12.23 7.72 -14.90
N VAL A 453 -12.58 8.79 -14.16
CA VAL A 453 -12.07 10.14 -14.35
C VAL A 453 -10.54 10.23 -14.17
N ILE A 454 -9.95 9.51 -13.22
CA ILE A 454 -8.52 9.57 -12.92
C ILE A 454 -7.65 9.05 -14.08
N PRO A 455 -7.86 7.85 -14.62
CA PRO A 455 -7.15 7.39 -15.83
C PRO A 455 -7.37 8.29 -17.05
N LEU A 456 -8.53 8.91 -17.17
CA LEU A 456 -8.79 9.86 -18.25
C LEU A 456 -7.91 11.10 -18.10
N PHE A 457 -7.91 11.73 -16.92
CA PHE A 457 -7.12 12.93 -16.64
C PHE A 457 -5.62 12.67 -16.79
N LYS A 458 -5.11 11.55 -16.30
CA LYS A 458 -3.70 11.16 -16.48
C LYS A 458 -3.32 11.11 -17.97
N ARG A 459 -4.11 10.46 -18.81
CA ARG A 459 -3.86 10.43 -20.27
C ARG A 459 -3.91 11.80 -20.92
N GLN A 460 -4.83 12.67 -20.49
CA GLN A 460 -4.91 14.02 -21.01
C GLN A 460 -3.69 14.85 -20.61
N ILE A 461 -3.20 14.71 -19.39
CA ILE A 461 -1.95 15.34 -18.93
C ILE A 461 -0.75 14.83 -19.74
N GLU A 462 -0.62 13.50 -19.92
CA GLU A 462 0.44 12.87 -20.70
C GLU A 462 0.46 13.34 -22.17
N GLN A 463 -0.71 13.73 -22.69
CA GLN A 463 -0.89 14.28 -24.06
C GLN A 463 -0.68 15.79 -24.14
N GLY A 464 -0.35 16.47 -23.03
CA GLY A 464 -0.15 17.92 -22.98
C GLY A 464 -1.43 18.71 -22.70
N GLY A 465 -2.51 18.07 -22.30
CA GLY A 465 -3.79 18.69 -21.97
C GLY A 465 -4.65 19.07 -23.20
N PRO A 466 -5.73 19.85 -23.01
CA PRO A 466 -6.30 20.24 -21.73
C PRO A 466 -7.01 19.09 -21.00
N ILE A 467 -7.19 19.22 -19.68
CA ILE A 467 -8.12 18.36 -18.93
C ILE A 467 -9.55 18.82 -19.23
N THR A 468 -10.43 17.86 -19.54
CA THR A 468 -11.84 18.13 -19.79
C THR A 468 -12.71 17.83 -18.59
N LEU A 469 -13.36 18.84 -18.03
CA LEU A 469 -14.35 18.74 -16.95
C LEU A 469 -15.76 18.90 -17.50
N THR A 470 -16.70 18.16 -16.96
CA THR A 470 -18.10 18.31 -17.35
C THR A 470 -18.73 19.54 -16.69
N ASP A 471 -18.42 19.82 -15.43
CA ASP A 471 -18.79 21.05 -14.71
C ASP A 471 -17.89 21.22 -13.48
N LYS A 472 -17.42 22.43 -13.16
CA LYS A 472 -16.55 22.71 -11.99
C LYS A 472 -17.22 22.49 -10.65
N ARG A 473 -18.55 22.51 -10.60
CA ARG A 473 -19.34 22.28 -9.38
C ARG A 473 -19.47 20.82 -9.00
N ILE A 474 -19.14 19.89 -9.90
CA ILE A 474 -19.33 18.45 -9.67
C ILE A 474 -18.56 17.99 -8.44
N ILE A 475 -19.28 17.30 -7.57
CA ILE A 475 -18.79 16.65 -6.38
C ILE A 475 -19.06 15.16 -6.48
N ARG A 476 -18.09 14.33 -6.10
CA ARG A 476 -18.23 12.88 -6.03
C ARG A 476 -17.66 12.34 -4.74
N TYR A 477 -18.18 11.23 -4.29
CA TYR A 477 -17.62 10.46 -3.18
C TYR A 477 -16.69 9.38 -3.73
N PHE A 478 -15.55 9.18 -3.08
CA PHE A 478 -14.56 8.22 -3.53
C PHE A 478 -14.14 7.27 -2.41
N MET A 479 -13.89 6.02 -2.79
CA MET A 479 -13.35 4.97 -1.96
C MET A 479 -12.25 4.24 -2.73
N THR A 480 -11.30 3.61 -2.05
CA THR A 480 -10.33 2.75 -2.75
C THR A 480 -10.98 1.44 -3.17
N ILE A 481 -10.50 0.81 -4.25
CA ILE A 481 -11.03 -0.48 -4.70
C ILE A 481 -10.85 -1.57 -3.64
N PRO A 482 -9.68 -1.71 -2.96
CA PRO A 482 -9.52 -2.68 -1.88
C PRO A 482 -10.50 -2.46 -0.71
N GLU A 483 -10.73 -1.21 -0.31
CA GLU A 483 -11.67 -0.87 0.74
C GLU A 483 -13.10 -1.25 0.37
N ALA A 484 -13.57 -0.83 -0.82
CA ALA A 484 -14.91 -1.17 -1.30
C ALA A 484 -15.11 -2.70 -1.35
N SER A 485 -14.13 -3.42 -1.90
CA SER A 485 -14.20 -4.89 -2.03
C SER A 485 -14.27 -5.58 -0.67
N GLY A 486 -13.48 -5.17 0.30
CA GLY A 486 -13.53 -5.77 1.62
C GLY A 486 -14.82 -5.45 2.39
N LEU A 487 -15.32 -4.21 2.30
CA LEU A 487 -16.62 -3.87 2.90
C LEU A 487 -17.77 -4.65 2.23
N VAL A 488 -17.69 -4.91 0.92
CA VAL A 488 -18.63 -5.80 0.22
C VAL A 488 -18.56 -7.22 0.78
N MET A 489 -17.37 -7.77 1.00
CA MET A 489 -17.19 -9.09 1.60
C MET A 489 -17.75 -9.13 3.02
N THR A 490 -17.48 -8.10 3.83
CA THR A 490 -18.03 -7.98 5.20
C THR A 490 -19.55 -7.89 5.19
N ALA A 491 -20.14 -7.02 4.35
CA ALA A 491 -21.58 -6.93 4.19
C ALA A 491 -22.20 -8.27 3.76
N GLY A 492 -21.57 -8.97 2.81
CA GLY A 492 -21.99 -10.30 2.37
C GLY A 492 -21.96 -11.35 3.48
N ALA A 493 -20.94 -11.33 4.35
CA ALA A 493 -20.87 -12.24 5.50
C ALA A 493 -22.00 -11.98 6.52
N MET A 494 -22.39 -10.71 6.74
CA MET A 494 -23.45 -10.31 7.67
C MET A 494 -24.87 -10.49 7.11
N ALA A 495 -25.03 -10.54 5.78
CA ALA A 495 -26.34 -10.57 5.12
C ALA A 495 -27.17 -11.80 5.50
N SER A 496 -28.51 -11.64 5.59
CA SER A 496 -29.44 -12.70 5.96
C SER A 496 -30.71 -12.79 5.12
N ARG A 497 -31.33 -11.66 4.73
CA ARG A 497 -32.69 -11.68 4.14
C ARG A 497 -32.98 -10.57 3.13
N GLY A 498 -32.18 -10.41 2.10
CA GLY A 498 -32.46 -9.43 1.05
C GLY A 498 -32.17 -7.99 1.44
N GLU A 499 -31.20 -7.80 2.32
CA GLU A 499 -30.79 -6.47 2.78
C GLU A 499 -30.15 -5.68 1.65
N LEU A 500 -30.37 -4.38 1.71
CA LEU A 500 -29.68 -3.39 0.90
C LEU A 500 -28.68 -2.65 1.78
N PHE A 501 -27.41 -3.05 1.67
CA PHE A 501 -26.33 -2.40 2.38
C PHE A 501 -25.86 -1.14 1.66
N VAL A 502 -25.47 -0.15 2.45
CA VAL A 502 -24.93 1.13 1.98
C VAL A 502 -23.60 1.39 2.67
N LEU A 503 -22.54 1.63 1.89
CA LEU A 503 -21.22 1.90 2.44
C LEU A 503 -21.02 3.39 2.71
N ASP A 504 -20.38 3.71 3.86
CA ASP A 504 -19.99 5.08 4.17
C ASP A 504 -18.84 5.53 3.25
N MET A 505 -19.15 6.47 2.37
CA MET A 505 -18.22 7.01 1.38
C MET A 505 -17.29 8.10 1.93
N GLY A 506 -17.48 8.52 3.19
CA GLY A 506 -16.70 9.59 3.81
C GLY A 506 -16.99 10.97 3.23
N LYS A 507 -15.94 11.80 3.09
CA LYS A 507 -16.09 13.20 2.64
C LYS A 507 -16.20 13.31 1.11
N PRO A 508 -17.01 14.26 0.63
CA PRO A 508 -17.13 14.53 -0.81
C PRO A 508 -15.87 15.23 -1.35
N VAL A 509 -15.56 14.98 -2.63
CA VAL A 509 -14.41 15.54 -3.35
C VAL A 509 -14.89 16.28 -4.58
N ARG A 510 -14.45 17.53 -4.75
CA ARG A 510 -14.69 18.29 -5.98
C ARG A 510 -13.80 17.75 -7.10
N ILE A 511 -14.38 17.51 -8.26
CA ILE A 511 -13.63 16.94 -9.39
C ILE A 511 -12.60 17.93 -9.95
N VAL A 512 -12.84 19.23 -9.84
CA VAL A 512 -11.86 20.25 -10.22
C VAL A 512 -10.61 20.20 -9.31
N ASP A 513 -10.78 20.04 -7.99
CA ASP A 513 -9.65 19.92 -7.06
C ASP A 513 -8.83 18.65 -7.35
N LEU A 514 -9.51 17.57 -7.73
CA LEU A 514 -8.86 16.33 -8.18
C LEU A 514 -8.03 16.54 -9.44
N ALA A 515 -8.56 17.29 -10.43
CA ALA A 515 -7.86 17.61 -11.67
C ALA A 515 -6.60 18.46 -11.41
N GLU A 516 -6.74 19.55 -10.63
CA GLU A 516 -5.60 20.40 -10.25
C GLU A 516 -4.51 19.63 -9.52
N ASN A 517 -4.91 18.76 -8.58
CA ASN A 517 -3.97 17.93 -7.83
C ASN A 517 -3.21 16.96 -8.73
N LEU A 518 -3.90 16.34 -9.70
CA LEU A 518 -3.25 15.47 -10.68
C LEU A 518 -2.27 16.21 -11.59
N ILE A 519 -2.59 17.42 -12.03
CA ILE A 519 -1.67 18.25 -12.82
C ILE A 519 -0.40 18.54 -12.01
N ARG A 520 -0.54 19.00 -10.74
CA ARG A 520 0.60 19.31 -9.86
C ARG A 520 1.45 18.05 -9.57
N LEU A 521 0.82 16.92 -9.32
CA LEU A 521 1.53 15.64 -9.11
C LEU A 521 2.30 15.18 -10.35
N SER A 522 1.84 15.58 -11.55
CA SER A 522 2.53 15.30 -12.80
C SER A 522 3.65 16.30 -13.11
N GLY A 523 3.92 17.27 -12.21
CA GLY A 523 4.98 18.26 -12.33
C GLY A 523 4.62 19.47 -13.17
N TYR A 524 3.33 19.71 -13.43
CA TYR A 524 2.86 20.84 -14.21
C TYR A 524 2.07 21.84 -13.35
N GLU A 525 1.96 23.09 -13.82
CA GLU A 525 1.17 24.14 -13.18
C GLU A 525 -0.23 24.22 -13.81
N PRO A 526 -1.33 24.04 -13.01
CA PRO A 526 -2.70 24.18 -13.51
C PRO A 526 -2.96 25.56 -14.08
N TYR A 527 -3.71 25.64 -15.18
CA TYR A 527 -4.10 26.85 -15.90
C TYR A 527 -2.95 27.64 -16.54
N LYS A 528 -1.70 27.18 -16.41
CA LYS A 528 -0.54 27.78 -17.10
C LYS A 528 0.09 26.82 -18.12
N GLU A 529 0.37 25.60 -17.69
CA GLU A 529 0.99 24.57 -18.53
C GLU A 529 -0.05 23.56 -19.02
N ILE A 530 -0.99 23.16 -18.15
CA ILE A 530 -2.12 22.29 -18.47
C ILE A 530 -3.41 23.02 -18.10
N ASP A 531 -4.23 23.31 -19.09
CA ASP A 531 -5.52 23.97 -18.89
C ASP A 531 -6.63 23.00 -18.48
N ILE A 532 -7.67 23.50 -17.81
CA ILE A 532 -8.87 22.77 -17.39
C ILE A 532 -10.09 23.45 -18.03
N ILE A 533 -10.70 22.78 -19.00
CA ILE A 533 -11.84 23.30 -19.75
C ILE A 533 -13.15 22.60 -19.37
N GLU A 534 -14.24 23.36 -19.33
CA GLU A 534 -15.58 22.82 -19.11
C GLU A 534 -16.23 22.47 -20.46
N ILE A 535 -16.75 21.23 -20.56
CA ILE A 535 -17.38 20.70 -21.77
C ILE A 535 -18.90 20.51 -21.64
N GLY A 536 -19.48 20.84 -20.49
CA GLY A 536 -20.88 20.63 -20.17
C GLY A 536 -21.22 19.21 -19.65
N LEU A 537 -22.37 19.11 -18.97
CA LEU A 537 -22.87 17.86 -18.45
C LEU A 537 -23.22 16.88 -19.57
N ARG A 538 -22.88 15.63 -19.38
CA ARG A 538 -23.20 14.54 -20.30
C ARG A 538 -24.65 14.07 -20.11
N PRO A 539 -25.26 13.43 -21.13
CA PRO A 539 -26.60 12.87 -21.00
C PRO A 539 -26.72 11.95 -19.76
N GLY A 540 -27.76 12.18 -18.95
CA GLY A 540 -28.01 11.40 -17.74
C GLY A 540 -27.16 11.74 -16.52
N GLU A 541 -26.20 12.66 -16.62
CA GLU A 541 -25.28 13.02 -15.52
C GLU A 541 -25.92 13.98 -14.53
N LYS A 542 -25.76 13.67 -13.21
CA LYS A 542 -26.15 14.56 -12.12
C LYS A 542 -25.01 15.51 -11.76
N LEU A 543 -25.36 16.76 -11.43
CA LEU A 543 -24.43 17.72 -10.88
C LEU A 543 -23.89 17.23 -9.52
N TYR A 544 -24.80 16.81 -8.65
CA TYR A 544 -24.48 16.21 -7.34
C TYR A 544 -25.06 14.82 -7.26
N GLU A 545 -24.27 13.84 -6.79
CA GLU A 545 -24.81 12.54 -6.41
C GLU A 545 -25.42 12.64 -5.01
N GLU A 546 -26.49 11.91 -4.78
CA GLU A 546 -27.18 11.90 -3.50
C GLU A 546 -26.31 11.29 -2.41
N LEU A 547 -26.40 11.82 -1.18
CA LEU A 547 -25.82 11.20 -0.01
C LEU A 547 -26.45 9.82 0.14
N LEU A 548 -25.58 8.79 0.13
CA LEU A 548 -26.03 7.41 0.29
C LEU A 548 -26.59 7.13 1.67
N ILE A 549 -26.21 7.94 2.68
CA ILE A 549 -26.54 7.72 4.09
C ILE A 549 -27.36 8.90 4.61
N ASP A 550 -28.62 8.63 4.84
CA ASP A 550 -29.45 9.40 5.76
C ASP A 550 -29.36 8.71 7.14
N LYS A 551 -28.58 9.31 8.04
CA LYS A 551 -28.29 8.71 9.37
C LYS A 551 -29.53 8.50 10.23
N ASP A 552 -30.61 9.20 9.93
CA ASP A 552 -31.85 9.14 10.68
C ASP A 552 -32.81 8.04 10.18
N SER A 553 -32.66 7.59 8.93
CA SER A 553 -33.51 6.58 8.28
C SER A 553 -32.87 5.21 8.12
N MET A 554 -31.54 5.09 8.30
CA MET A 554 -30.79 3.84 8.09
C MET A 554 -30.43 3.14 9.39
N GLN A 555 -30.49 1.81 9.39
CA GLN A 555 -30.04 0.98 10.50
C GLN A 555 -28.51 0.81 10.45
N LYS A 556 -27.84 1.04 11.59
CA LYS A 556 -26.41 0.75 11.75
C LYS A 556 -26.19 -0.75 11.89
N THR A 557 -25.08 -1.24 11.32
CA THR A 557 -24.58 -2.58 11.57
C THR A 557 -23.50 -2.57 12.67
N GLU A 558 -22.93 -3.74 12.98
CA GLU A 558 -21.75 -3.85 13.85
C GLU A 558 -20.52 -3.15 13.27
N ASN A 559 -20.45 -3.02 11.94
CA ASN A 559 -19.41 -2.27 11.25
C ASN A 559 -19.87 -0.83 11.01
N ASN A 560 -19.19 0.14 11.61
CA ASN A 560 -19.53 1.57 11.53
C ASN A 560 -19.50 2.16 10.09
N LEU A 561 -18.97 1.43 9.11
CA LEU A 561 -18.91 1.84 7.71
C LEU A 561 -19.98 1.19 6.83
N ILE A 562 -20.84 0.33 7.41
CA ILE A 562 -21.88 -0.40 6.69
C ILE A 562 -23.22 -0.13 7.35
N PHE A 563 -24.17 0.34 6.55
CA PHE A 563 -25.54 0.66 6.97
C PHE A 563 -26.53 -0.20 6.19
N ILE A 564 -27.73 -0.38 6.71
CA ILE A 564 -28.83 -1.08 6.05
C ILE A 564 -29.92 -0.06 5.72
N GLU A 565 -30.29 0.02 4.44
CA GLU A 565 -31.45 0.80 3.98
C GLU A 565 -32.71 -0.04 4.05
N HIS A 566 -33.73 0.52 4.69
CA HIS A 566 -35.07 -0.07 4.75
C HIS A 566 -35.90 0.40 3.55
N ASP A 567 -36.07 -0.47 2.57
CA ASP A 567 -36.89 -0.21 1.39
C ASP A 567 -38.25 -0.92 1.48
N THR A 568 -39.19 -0.41 0.70
CA THR A 568 -40.56 -1.00 0.63
C THR A 568 -40.46 -2.41 0.06
N PRO A 569 -41.05 -3.42 0.72
CA PRO A 569 -41.03 -4.78 0.25
C PRO A 569 -41.69 -4.89 -1.14
N LEU A 570 -40.97 -5.43 -2.12
CA LEU A 570 -41.47 -5.78 -3.43
C LEU A 570 -41.77 -7.28 -3.46
N THR A 571 -42.92 -7.66 -4.01
CA THR A 571 -43.22 -9.08 -4.22
C THR A 571 -42.49 -9.59 -5.48
N ARG A 572 -42.26 -10.89 -5.54
CA ARG A 572 -41.68 -11.53 -6.73
C ARG A 572 -42.58 -11.30 -7.96
N ALA A 573 -43.88 -11.36 -7.81
CA ALA A 573 -44.86 -11.13 -8.88
C ALA A 573 -44.74 -9.70 -9.45
N ASP A 574 -44.56 -8.69 -8.59
CA ASP A 574 -44.41 -7.29 -9.03
C ASP A 574 -43.12 -7.12 -9.88
N VAL A 575 -42.03 -7.75 -9.46
CA VAL A 575 -40.78 -7.68 -10.19
C VAL A 575 -40.83 -8.43 -11.52
N GLU A 576 -41.42 -9.64 -11.53
CA GLU A 576 -41.62 -10.42 -12.75
C GLU A 576 -42.49 -9.66 -13.80
N ALA A 577 -43.57 -9.00 -13.36
CA ALA A 577 -44.38 -8.19 -14.25
C ALA A 577 -43.61 -7.02 -14.89
N LYS A 578 -42.74 -6.37 -14.10
CA LYS A 578 -41.83 -5.30 -14.61
C LYS A 578 -40.83 -5.84 -15.61
N LEU A 579 -40.25 -7.01 -15.34
CA LEU A 579 -39.26 -7.63 -16.22
C LEU A 579 -39.92 -8.13 -17.53
N GLU A 580 -41.15 -8.63 -17.47
CA GLU A 580 -41.86 -9.07 -18.67
C GLU A 580 -42.23 -7.91 -19.60
N LEU A 581 -42.65 -6.76 -19.01
CA LEU A 581 -42.87 -5.54 -19.80
C LEU A 581 -41.58 -5.11 -20.52
N LEU A 582 -40.43 -5.09 -19.81
CA LEU A 582 -39.15 -4.74 -20.40
C LEU A 582 -38.73 -5.74 -21.48
N ARG A 583 -38.99 -7.05 -21.29
CA ARG A 583 -38.66 -8.10 -22.25
C ARG A 583 -39.45 -7.93 -23.54
N SER A 584 -40.77 -7.67 -23.44
CA SER A 584 -41.61 -7.43 -24.60
C SER A 584 -41.16 -6.22 -25.42
N VAL A 585 -40.94 -5.08 -24.72
CA VAL A 585 -40.50 -3.84 -25.42
C VAL A 585 -39.13 -4.01 -26.08
N ILE A 586 -38.22 -4.72 -25.45
CA ILE A 586 -36.87 -4.96 -26.00
C ILE A 586 -36.94 -5.90 -27.22
N ALA A 587 -37.81 -6.93 -27.20
CA ALA A 587 -38.01 -7.82 -28.34
C ALA A 587 -38.52 -7.06 -29.59
N ASP A 588 -39.42 -6.10 -29.38
CA ASP A 588 -39.98 -5.27 -30.47
C ASP A 588 -38.95 -4.29 -31.09
N THR A 589 -37.84 -4.07 -30.38
CA THR A 589 -36.81 -3.07 -30.77
C THR A 589 -35.47 -3.69 -31.18
N GLU A 590 -35.41 -4.98 -31.40
CA GLU A 590 -34.17 -5.79 -31.55
C GLU A 590 -33.19 -5.30 -32.63
N HIS A 591 -33.65 -4.45 -33.57
CA HIS A 591 -32.84 -3.92 -34.67
C HIS A 591 -32.54 -2.41 -34.55
N SER A 592 -32.92 -1.74 -33.45
CA SER A 592 -32.68 -0.32 -33.24
C SER A 592 -31.50 -0.09 -32.29
N ALA A 593 -30.51 0.69 -32.73
CA ALA A 593 -29.37 1.09 -31.90
C ALA A 593 -29.78 1.95 -30.69
N HIS A 594 -30.88 2.72 -30.83
CA HIS A 594 -31.48 3.53 -29.77
C HIS A 594 -33.01 3.39 -29.85
N ALA A 595 -33.61 2.92 -28.77
CA ALA A 595 -35.05 2.73 -28.71
C ALA A 595 -35.67 3.61 -27.62
N PRO A 596 -36.26 4.76 -27.98
CA PRO A 596 -36.94 5.61 -27.01
C PRO A 596 -38.00 4.88 -26.17
N SER A 597 -38.71 3.89 -26.79
CA SER A 597 -39.67 3.04 -26.08
C SER A 597 -39.08 2.25 -24.92
N VAL A 598 -37.82 1.84 -25.00
CA VAL A 598 -37.12 1.16 -23.88
C VAL A 598 -36.91 2.14 -22.73
N THR A 599 -36.52 3.39 -22.99
CA THR A 599 -36.37 4.42 -21.95
C THR A 599 -37.71 4.72 -21.27
N GLU A 600 -38.80 4.82 -22.04
CA GLU A 600 -40.13 5.05 -21.48
C GLU A 600 -40.61 3.84 -20.63
N ALA A 601 -40.35 2.63 -21.10
CA ALA A 601 -40.61 1.42 -20.32
C ALA A 601 -39.82 1.39 -19.01
N ILE A 602 -38.52 1.76 -19.03
CA ILE A 602 -37.70 1.88 -17.82
C ILE A 602 -38.31 2.87 -16.83
N LYS A 603 -38.72 4.06 -17.30
CA LYS A 603 -39.36 5.09 -16.46
C LYS A 603 -40.66 4.56 -15.83
N SER A 604 -41.45 3.76 -16.54
CA SER A 604 -42.71 3.20 -16.03
C SER A 604 -42.49 2.15 -14.95
N VAL A 605 -41.42 1.34 -15.04
CA VAL A 605 -41.16 0.23 -14.09
C VAL A 605 -40.27 0.65 -12.91
N VAL A 606 -39.56 1.80 -13.00
CA VAL A 606 -38.73 2.38 -11.94
C VAL A 606 -39.36 3.72 -11.48
N PRO A 607 -40.26 3.72 -10.50
CA PRO A 607 -41.01 4.92 -10.09
C PRO A 607 -40.12 6.05 -9.58
N THR A 608 -38.90 5.72 -9.09
CA THR A 608 -37.91 6.67 -8.60
C THR A 608 -37.02 7.26 -9.70
N PHE A 609 -37.34 7.01 -10.99
CA PHE A 609 -36.63 7.62 -12.11
C PHE A 609 -36.99 9.10 -12.26
N HIS A 610 -36.00 9.97 -12.24
CA HIS A 610 -36.17 11.43 -12.38
C HIS A 610 -35.56 11.97 -13.67
N ASP A 611 -36.11 13.05 -14.19
CA ASP A 611 -35.54 13.77 -15.32
C ASP A 611 -34.24 14.47 -14.89
N PRO A 612 -33.09 14.19 -15.51
CA PRO A 612 -31.81 14.80 -15.15
C PRO A 612 -31.82 16.32 -15.28
N ALA A 613 -32.54 16.89 -16.29
CA ALA A 613 -32.62 18.33 -16.47
C ALA A 613 -33.32 19.01 -15.29
N LYS A 614 -34.40 18.44 -14.80
CA LYS A 614 -35.15 18.96 -13.63
C LYS A 614 -34.31 18.88 -12.35
N VAL A 615 -33.66 17.75 -12.12
CA VAL A 615 -32.79 17.55 -10.94
C VAL A 615 -31.66 18.56 -10.93
N ASN A 616 -30.97 18.73 -12.05
CA ASN A 616 -29.84 19.65 -12.16
C ASN A 616 -30.28 21.13 -12.07
N ALA A 617 -31.44 21.51 -12.61
CA ALA A 617 -31.99 22.85 -12.48
C ALA A 617 -32.32 23.21 -11.00
N THR A 618 -32.94 22.30 -10.27
CA THR A 618 -33.21 22.44 -8.81
C THR A 618 -31.92 22.60 -8.01
N ALA A 619 -30.89 21.79 -8.31
CA ALA A 619 -29.59 21.88 -7.67
C ALA A 619 -28.91 23.23 -7.91
N THR A 620 -28.93 23.73 -9.12
CA THR A 620 -28.37 25.05 -9.50
C THR A 620 -29.08 26.18 -8.76
N ALA A 621 -30.43 26.21 -8.72
CA ALA A 621 -31.19 27.23 -8.02
C ALA A 621 -30.89 27.22 -6.50
N SER A 622 -30.71 26.06 -5.89
CA SER A 622 -30.29 25.92 -4.47
C SER A 622 -28.91 26.53 -4.21
N ASP A 623 -27.95 26.35 -5.13
CA ASP A 623 -26.60 26.92 -5.00
C ASP A 623 -26.62 28.44 -5.19
N GLU A 624 -27.38 28.96 -6.11
CA GLU A 624 -27.56 30.40 -6.29
C GLU A 624 -28.19 31.08 -5.08
N MET A 625 -29.20 30.42 -4.43
CA MET A 625 -29.76 30.91 -3.19
C MET A 625 -28.75 30.91 -2.01
N LYS A 626 -27.91 29.90 -1.92
CA LYS A 626 -26.84 29.83 -0.90
C LYS A 626 -25.74 30.86 -1.12
N MET A 627 -25.44 31.21 -2.37
CA MET A 627 -24.50 32.26 -2.72
C MET A 627 -25.06 33.67 -2.46
N ALA A 628 -26.35 33.89 -2.73
CA ALA A 628 -27.02 35.15 -2.44
C ALA A 628 -27.22 35.41 -0.94
N ALA A 629 -27.17 34.35 -0.11
CA ALA A 629 -27.32 34.45 1.35
C ALA A 629 -25.99 34.59 2.11
N LYS A 630 -24.86 34.55 1.41
CA LYS A 630 -23.51 34.85 1.91
C LYS A 630 -23.04 36.22 1.46
#